data_aed1cdb92bc2219ed50b7b395d05ffa2
#
_entry.id   aed1cdb92bc2219ed50b7b395d05ffa2
#
_cell.length_a   1.000
_cell.length_b   1.000
_cell.length_c   1.000
_cell.angle_alpha   90.00
_cell.angle_beta   90.00
_cell.angle_gamma   90.00
#
_symmetry.space_group_name_H-M   'P 1'
#
loop_
_entity.id
_entity.type
_entity.pdbx_description
1 polymer ?
#
loop_
_entity_poly.entity_id
_entity_poly.type
_entity_poly.pdbx_seq_one_letter_code
_entity_poly.pdbx_strand_id
1 'polypeptide(L)'
;MDKNRRLLNRVEKLKEVFAKLKIALSIILLVATSSVGALQVDNPQYQPKVIHPGDDVDLWIKISNDNYDDEVKNIVVEVTPHYPFELRQVNPVKGKATISHLNPGEADTVYFRLHVDENAPSNDYRIDVKVSYDEVEDDDGKKITRHYEFTKVYYLHVYGIASFEIDGNFSLIPSKTQIVPIKIVNTGTGTAKEVNLYVGYSLKPLNAGSESVTISAYGTTKNQQKAIYYPTAIPLSNLPISPVEKTKFYLGALKPDDDKVINLKLHTDDNLIEGCYQIPAVITWIDEDGTKRAEQISIGAYVKGDIILGISNVVTDPKEIKPGTTYARIDVTVTNNGHAEAKDVKLKLITNKPFKDSWSNCNIKDIGNLLPGVSKTVSFYVDVDKYAPAKHYKLPVEISYLDVSDNKYKTEKFIDIYVKHKPLFKILTKEVHVTAGKDNVVHIEIKNVGSERAERVKISAIKISGQPFDYPVKSDTIGTLYPNQTGVGTITITPDRTAPSKSYYITLEIRCAGDSEEGDKNVYIYQKPLKVVVNNPNSVGYWILSIVVIIAILVIGYIFKKKMNKENE
;
A
#
# COMPACT_ATOMS: atom_id res chain seq x y z
N MET A 1 -25.47 34.30 -48.75
CA MET A 1 -24.05 33.98 -48.47
C MET A 1 -23.69 32.49 -48.71
N ASP A 2 -24.64 31.60 -48.69
CA ASP A 2 -24.38 30.13 -48.76
C ASP A 2 -24.11 29.59 -50.18
N LYS A 3 -24.63 30.23 -51.21
CA LYS A 3 -24.43 29.82 -52.61
C LYS A 3 -23.00 30.02 -53.12
N ASN A 4 -22.34 31.07 -52.65
CA ASN A 4 -20.94 31.38 -53.04
C ASN A 4 -19.92 30.45 -52.34
N ARG A 5 -20.21 29.99 -51.14
CA ARG A 5 -19.35 29.01 -50.43
C ARG A 5 -19.36 27.63 -51.10
N ARG A 6 -20.52 27.21 -51.64
CA ARG A 6 -20.63 25.93 -52.37
C ARG A 6 -19.93 25.98 -53.74
N LEU A 7 -19.90 27.13 -54.36
CA LEU A 7 -19.15 27.32 -55.62
C LEU A 7 -17.63 27.32 -55.38
N LEU A 8 -17.14 27.95 -54.30
CA LEU A 8 -15.72 27.96 -53.95
C LEU A 8 -15.21 26.53 -53.66
N ASN A 9 -15.95 25.75 -52.87
CA ASN A 9 -15.58 24.36 -52.56
C ASN A 9 -15.63 23.43 -53.79
N ARG A 10 -16.48 23.71 -54.78
CA ARG A 10 -16.47 22.96 -56.06
C ARG A 10 -15.27 23.34 -56.93
N VAL A 11 -14.86 24.61 -56.93
CA VAL A 11 -13.69 25.06 -57.67
C VAL A 11 -12.39 24.52 -57.07
N GLU A 12 -12.29 24.43 -55.73
CA GLU A 12 -11.13 23.82 -55.08
C GLU A 12 -11.06 22.30 -55.35
N LYS A 13 -12.17 21.56 -55.24
CA LYS A 13 -12.20 20.13 -55.64
C LYS A 13 -11.83 19.91 -57.10
N LEU A 14 -12.27 20.76 -58.00
CA LEU A 14 -11.88 20.72 -59.43
C LEU A 14 -10.38 20.97 -59.61
N LYS A 15 -9.80 21.94 -58.90
CA LYS A 15 -8.35 22.20 -58.93
C LYS A 15 -7.54 20.99 -58.45
N GLU A 16 -8.01 20.34 -57.38
CA GLU A 16 -7.38 19.13 -56.84
C GLU A 16 -7.46 17.93 -57.80
N VAL A 17 -8.60 17.75 -58.45
CA VAL A 17 -8.78 16.72 -59.50
C VAL A 17 -7.91 17.02 -60.72
N PHE A 18 -7.82 18.30 -61.17
CA PHE A 18 -6.94 18.69 -62.26
C PHE A 18 -5.45 18.60 -61.93
N ALA A 19 -5.06 18.84 -60.64
CA ALA A 19 -3.69 18.61 -60.18
C ALA A 19 -3.33 17.12 -60.19
N LYS A 20 -4.22 16.26 -59.73
CA LYS A 20 -4.06 14.79 -59.79
C LYS A 20 -4.07 14.25 -61.22
N LEU A 21 -4.89 14.83 -62.10
CA LEU A 21 -4.92 14.48 -63.54
C LEU A 21 -3.66 14.95 -64.27
N LYS A 22 -3.11 16.12 -63.91
CA LYS A 22 -1.82 16.59 -64.46
C LYS A 22 -0.65 15.69 -64.02
N ILE A 23 -0.65 15.26 -62.75
CA ILE A 23 0.37 14.34 -62.22
C ILE A 23 0.24 12.96 -62.93
N ALA A 24 -0.98 12.42 -63.07
CA ALA A 24 -1.22 11.18 -63.79
C ALA A 24 -0.85 11.32 -65.29
N LEU A 25 -1.13 12.44 -65.95
CA LEU A 25 -0.75 12.66 -67.35
C LEU A 25 0.76 12.89 -67.52
N SER A 26 1.44 13.49 -66.52
CA SER A 26 2.90 13.62 -66.51
C SER A 26 3.59 12.26 -66.31
N ILE A 27 3.00 11.37 -65.52
CA ILE A 27 3.50 10.00 -65.33
C ILE A 27 3.30 9.16 -66.60
N ILE A 28 2.18 9.33 -67.30
CA ILE A 28 1.92 8.68 -68.57
C ILE A 28 2.83 9.22 -69.68
N LEU A 29 3.22 10.51 -69.67
CA LEU A 29 4.11 11.06 -70.67
C LEU A 29 5.60 10.74 -70.41
N LEU A 30 5.97 10.40 -69.18
CA LEU A 30 7.34 9.98 -68.81
C LEU A 30 7.62 8.52 -69.16
N VAL A 31 6.59 7.71 -69.40
CA VAL A 31 6.72 6.29 -69.82
C VAL A 31 6.95 6.13 -71.32
N ALA A 32 6.87 7.23 -72.12
CA ALA A 32 6.99 7.18 -73.60
C ALA A 32 8.36 7.64 -74.13
N THR A 33 9.43 7.57 -73.35
CA THR A 33 10.78 7.56 -73.93
C THR A 33 11.24 6.11 -74.01
N SER A 34 10.81 5.40 -75.05
CA SER A 34 11.41 4.14 -75.45
C SER A 34 12.90 4.36 -75.62
N SER A 35 13.70 3.76 -74.77
CA SER A 35 15.13 3.60 -75.01
C SER A 35 15.31 2.83 -76.29
N VAL A 36 15.91 3.48 -77.29
CA VAL A 36 16.41 2.80 -78.48
C VAL A 36 17.64 2.01 -78.07
N GLY A 37 17.44 0.87 -77.50
CA GLY A 37 18.47 -0.06 -77.09
C GLY A 37 17.94 -1.48 -77.13
N ALA A 38 18.79 -2.46 -77.41
CA ALA A 38 18.43 -3.86 -77.59
C ALA A 38 17.84 -4.49 -76.30
N LEU A 39 18.21 -4.00 -75.12
CA LEU A 39 17.75 -4.58 -73.85
C LEU A 39 16.47 -3.98 -73.31
N GLN A 40 15.54 -4.86 -73.01
CA GLN A 40 14.35 -4.56 -72.20
C GLN A 40 14.53 -5.06 -70.76
N VAL A 41 14.08 -4.22 -69.81
CA VAL A 41 14.04 -4.55 -68.38
C VAL A 41 12.59 -4.62 -67.97
N ASP A 42 12.14 -5.81 -67.56
CA ASP A 42 10.78 -6.03 -67.08
C ASP A 42 10.55 -5.38 -65.70
N ASN A 43 9.27 -5.24 -65.32
CA ASN A 43 8.93 -4.81 -63.97
C ASN A 43 9.44 -5.81 -62.95
N PRO A 44 10.13 -5.39 -61.88
CA PRO A 44 10.65 -6.27 -60.87
C PRO A 44 9.57 -7.13 -60.22
N GLN A 45 9.88 -8.42 -60.10
CA GLN A 45 9.10 -9.33 -59.26
C GLN A 45 9.72 -9.34 -57.88
N TYR A 46 8.89 -9.34 -56.83
CA TYR A 46 9.39 -9.30 -55.46
C TYR A 46 8.54 -10.16 -54.53
N GLN A 47 9.16 -10.58 -53.40
CA GLN A 47 8.53 -11.30 -52.32
C GLN A 47 9.12 -10.86 -50.99
N PRO A 48 8.29 -10.56 -49.95
CA PRO A 48 6.82 -10.73 -49.88
C PRO A 48 6.08 -9.76 -50.81
N LYS A 49 4.86 -10.10 -51.22
CA LYS A 49 4.02 -9.20 -52.07
C LYS A 49 3.49 -7.99 -51.29
N VAL A 50 3.33 -8.12 -49.99
CA VAL A 50 3.03 -7.02 -49.04
C VAL A 50 4.30 -6.80 -48.24
N ILE A 51 4.91 -5.65 -48.37
CA ILE A 51 6.19 -5.30 -47.75
C ILE A 51 5.90 -4.46 -46.50
N HIS A 52 6.48 -4.84 -45.37
CA HIS A 52 6.38 -4.12 -44.12
C HIS A 52 7.76 -3.63 -43.65
N PRO A 53 7.82 -2.65 -42.71
CA PRO A 53 9.04 -2.28 -42.02
C PRO A 53 9.71 -3.51 -41.38
N GLY A 54 11.02 -3.62 -41.51
CA GLY A 54 11.81 -4.75 -41.03
C GLY A 54 11.84 -5.97 -41.95
N ASP A 55 11.06 -6.01 -43.02
CA ASP A 55 11.07 -7.13 -43.95
C ASP A 55 12.36 -7.20 -44.77
N ASP A 56 12.77 -8.43 -45.10
CA ASP A 56 13.71 -8.71 -46.18
C ASP A 56 12.92 -8.98 -47.46
N VAL A 57 13.26 -8.25 -48.52
CA VAL A 57 12.57 -8.31 -49.82
C VAL A 57 13.49 -8.95 -50.86
N ASP A 58 13.09 -10.09 -51.35
CA ASP A 58 13.74 -10.74 -52.50
C ASP A 58 13.23 -10.08 -53.79
N LEU A 59 14.15 -9.58 -54.65
CA LEU A 59 13.86 -8.86 -55.87
C LEU A 59 14.46 -9.57 -57.07
N TRP A 60 13.63 -9.88 -58.06
CA TRP A 60 14.03 -10.51 -59.31
C TRP A 60 13.74 -9.54 -60.47
N ILE A 61 14.77 -9.26 -61.27
CA ILE A 61 14.66 -8.39 -62.44
C ILE A 61 15.01 -9.20 -63.66
N LYS A 62 14.03 -9.37 -64.55
CA LYS A 62 14.23 -10.04 -65.83
C LYS A 62 14.74 -9.05 -66.86
N ILE A 63 15.82 -9.39 -67.55
CA ILE A 63 16.47 -8.66 -68.62
C ILE A 63 16.30 -9.48 -69.90
N SER A 64 15.75 -8.90 -70.95
CA SER A 64 15.58 -9.57 -72.24
C SER A 64 16.29 -8.79 -73.35
N ASN A 65 16.91 -9.52 -74.30
CA ASN A 65 17.39 -8.95 -75.54
C ASN A 65 16.26 -9.04 -76.57
N ASP A 66 15.54 -7.95 -76.78
CA ASP A 66 14.42 -7.89 -77.73
C ASP A 66 14.87 -7.49 -79.16
N ASN A 67 16.20 -7.32 -79.39
CA ASN A 67 16.77 -7.14 -80.69
C ASN A 67 16.76 -8.48 -81.40
N TYR A 68 16.42 -8.50 -82.65
CA TYR A 68 16.36 -9.77 -83.46
C TYR A 68 17.66 -10.06 -84.19
N ASP A 69 18.59 -9.10 -84.27
CA ASP A 69 19.78 -9.22 -85.10
C ASP A 69 21.10 -9.21 -84.33
N ASP A 70 21.15 -8.52 -83.16
CA ASP A 70 22.39 -8.24 -82.46
C ASP A 70 22.50 -8.93 -81.11
N GLU A 71 23.72 -9.47 -80.85
CA GLU A 71 24.11 -10.05 -79.56
C GLU A 71 24.46 -8.96 -78.56
N VAL A 72 24.03 -9.08 -77.30
CA VAL A 72 24.38 -8.18 -76.24
C VAL A 72 25.32 -8.87 -75.24
N LYS A 73 26.42 -8.20 -74.87
CA LYS A 73 27.47 -8.69 -73.95
C LYS A 73 27.72 -7.77 -72.79
N ASN A 74 28.46 -8.27 -71.79
CA ASN A 74 28.95 -7.54 -70.64
C ASN A 74 27.83 -6.78 -69.91
N ILE A 75 26.66 -7.37 -69.78
CA ILE A 75 25.50 -6.76 -69.15
C ILE A 75 25.75 -6.67 -67.64
N VAL A 76 25.71 -5.46 -67.10
CA VAL A 76 25.82 -5.17 -65.68
C VAL A 76 24.52 -4.52 -65.22
N VAL A 77 23.86 -5.14 -64.27
CA VAL A 77 22.64 -4.60 -63.62
C VAL A 77 23.02 -4.16 -62.21
N GLU A 78 22.85 -2.87 -61.93
CA GLU A 78 23.15 -2.26 -60.65
C GLU A 78 21.86 -1.72 -60.05
N VAL A 79 21.53 -2.20 -58.83
CA VAL A 79 20.38 -1.74 -58.05
C VAL A 79 20.88 -0.73 -56.98
N THR A 80 20.36 0.49 -57.04
CA THR A 80 20.60 1.53 -56.03
C THR A 80 19.30 1.76 -55.28
N PRO A 81 19.17 1.19 -54.08
CA PRO A 81 18.02 1.46 -53.24
C PRO A 81 18.13 2.84 -52.63
N HIS A 82 16.97 3.44 -52.37
CA HIS A 82 16.82 4.65 -51.54
C HIS A 82 16.13 4.29 -50.23
N TYR A 83 16.25 5.15 -49.21
CA TYR A 83 15.52 4.95 -47.95
C TYR A 83 14.07 4.59 -48.27
N PRO A 84 13.52 3.58 -47.60
CA PRO A 84 14.01 2.82 -46.44
C PRO A 84 14.73 1.49 -46.81
N PHE A 85 15.05 1.29 -48.08
CA PHE A 85 15.65 0.02 -48.54
C PHE A 85 17.16 0.05 -48.43
N GLU A 86 17.73 -1.04 -47.93
CA GLU A 86 19.17 -1.33 -47.88
C GLU A 86 19.49 -2.63 -48.55
N LEU A 87 20.63 -2.74 -49.23
CA LEU A 87 21.09 -3.98 -49.81
C LEU A 87 21.64 -4.94 -48.74
N ARG A 88 21.06 -6.14 -48.66
CA ARG A 88 21.52 -7.24 -47.78
C ARG A 88 22.46 -8.22 -48.49
N GLN A 89 22.70 -8.06 -49.76
CA GLN A 89 23.49 -8.97 -50.56
C GLN A 89 24.99 -8.88 -50.27
N VAL A 90 25.62 -10.01 -50.01
CA VAL A 90 27.03 -10.08 -49.62
C VAL A 90 27.92 -10.57 -50.79
N ASN A 91 27.36 -11.31 -51.77
CA ASN A 91 28.10 -11.86 -52.92
C ASN A 91 27.17 -11.97 -54.15
N PRO A 92 27.61 -11.65 -55.38
CA PRO A 92 28.91 -11.09 -55.76
C PRO A 92 29.05 -9.63 -55.30
N VAL A 93 29.32 -8.64 -55.97
CA VAL A 93 29.47 -7.25 -55.53
C VAL A 93 28.12 -6.69 -55.05
N LYS A 94 28.08 -6.09 -53.86
CA LYS A 94 26.87 -5.51 -53.27
C LYS A 94 26.13 -4.60 -54.28
N GLY A 95 24.90 -4.96 -54.64
CA GLY A 95 24.06 -4.21 -55.55
C GLY A 95 24.35 -4.41 -57.04
N LYS A 96 25.27 -5.27 -57.44
CA LYS A 96 25.59 -5.50 -58.86
C LYS A 96 25.45 -6.99 -59.21
N ALA A 97 24.82 -7.27 -60.37
CA ALA A 97 24.76 -8.55 -60.98
C ALA A 97 25.24 -8.45 -62.43
N THR A 98 25.85 -9.53 -62.97
CA THR A 98 26.39 -9.55 -64.33
C THR A 98 25.81 -10.71 -65.10
N ILE A 99 25.44 -10.46 -66.38
CA ILE A 99 25.06 -11.44 -67.35
C ILE A 99 26.10 -11.38 -68.48
N SER A 100 26.74 -12.48 -68.81
CA SER A 100 27.87 -12.49 -69.76
C SER A 100 27.47 -12.12 -71.16
N HIS A 101 26.34 -12.65 -71.65
CA HIS A 101 25.78 -12.36 -72.94
C HIS A 101 24.29 -12.79 -73.01
N LEU A 102 23.54 -12.21 -73.92
CA LEU A 102 22.20 -12.62 -74.34
C LEU A 102 22.14 -12.56 -75.86
N ASN A 103 21.81 -13.70 -76.47
CA ASN A 103 21.52 -13.78 -77.91
C ASN A 103 20.19 -13.09 -78.23
N PRO A 104 19.93 -12.79 -79.50
CA PRO A 104 18.62 -12.28 -79.91
C PRO A 104 17.46 -13.11 -79.39
N GLY A 105 16.51 -12.51 -78.71
CA GLY A 105 15.34 -13.14 -78.11
C GLY A 105 15.59 -13.87 -76.78
N GLU A 106 16.82 -13.93 -76.29
CA GLU A 106 17.13 -14.50 -74.94
C GLU A 106 16.84 -13.54 -73.81
N ALA A 107 16.58 -14.16 -72.65
CA ALA A 107 16.35 -13.43 -71.40
C ALA A 107 16.98 -14.16 -70.20
N ASP A 108 17.45 -13.38 -69.22
CA ASP A 108 17.96 -13.90 -67.98
C ASP A 108 17.41 -13.06 -66.81
N THR A 109 17.47 -13.62 -65.59
CA THR A 109 16.90 -12.96 -64.39
C THR A 109 17.97 -12.77 -63.33
N VAL A 110 18.17 -11.55 -62.91
CA VAL A 110 19.07 -11.20 -61.81
C VAL A 110 18.31 -11.10 -60.51
N TYR A 111 19.00 -11.43 -59.41
CA TYR A 111 18.45 -11.47 -58.08
C TYR A 111 19.15 -10.50 -57.16
N PHE A 112 18.34 -9.78 -56.36
CA PHE A 112 18.84 -8.90 -55.30
C PHE A 112 18.03 -9.14 -54.03
N ARG A 113 18.62 -8.83 -52.85
CA ARG A 113 17.92 -8.87 -51.59
C ARG A 113 18.05 -7.52 -50.89
N LEU A 114 16.91 -6.95 -50.56
CA LEU A 114 16.79 -5.68 -49.86
C LEU A 114 16.28 -5.91 -48.44
N HIS A 115 16.62 -5.01 -47.55
CA HIS A 115 16.05 -4.91 -46.22
C HIS A 115 15.34 -3.59 -46.09
N VAL A 116 14.20 -3.59 -45.40
CA VAL A 116 13.40 -2.39 -45.13
C VAL A 116 13.69 -1.90 -43.70
N ASP A 117 13.97 -0.63 -43.55
CA ASP A 117 14.14 -0.01 -42.22
C ASP A 117 12.92 -0.29 -41.31
N GLU A 118 13.17 -0.62 -40.04
CA GLU A 118 12.11 -0.98 -39.08
C GLU A 118 11.14 0.20 -38.79
N ASN A 119 11.57 1.44 -39.02
CA ASN A 119 10.80 2.66 -38.80
C ASN A 119 10.24 3.27 -40.10
N ALA A 120 10.22 2.50 -41.19
CA ALA A 120 9.77 3.01 -42.48
C ALA A 120 8.28 3.41 -42.44
N PRO A 121 7.94 4.68 -42.70
CA PRO A 121 6.54 5.09 -42.88
C PRO A 121 5.89 4.42 -44.09
N SER A 122 4.56 4.36 -44.07
CA SER A 122 3.81 3.87 -45.22
C SER A 122 3.96 4.84 -46.41
N ASN A 123 4.56 4.35 -47.51
CA ASN A 123 4.73 5.14 -48.75
C ASN A 123 5.23 4.29 -49.90
N ASP A 124 5.20 4.90 -51.11
CA ASP A 124 5.86 4.38 -52.29
C ASP A 124 7.32 4.83 -52.35
N TYR A 125 8.25 3.89 -52.33
CA TYR A 125 9.68 4.17 -52.24
C TYR A 125 10.41 3.79 -53.52
N ARG A 126 11.31 4.65 -53.93
CA ARG A 126 12.06 4.55 -55.19
C ARG A 126 13.21 3.57 -55.10
N ILE A 127 13.39 2.78 -56.18
CA ILE A 127 14.55 1.95 -56.44
C ILE A 127 15.04 2.26 -57.87
N ASP A 128 16.31 2.56 -58.01
CA ASP A 128 16.94 2.77 -59.29
C ASP A 128 17.63 1.50 -59.76
N VAL A 129 17.33 1.11 -60.98
CA VAL A 129 17.95 -0.03 -61.68
C VAL A 129 18.72 0.53 -62.87
N LYS A 130 20.03 0.57 -62.76
CA LYS A 130 20.95 1.00 -63.80
C LYS A 130 21.42 -0.23 -64.57
N VAL A 131 21.32 -0.21 -65.90
CA VAL A 131 21.79 -1.28 -66.76
C VAL A 131 22.80 -0.71 -67.71
N SER A 132 23.97 -1.35 -67.81
CA SER A 132 24.99 -1.03 -68.82
C SER A 132 25.33 -2.30 -69.60
N TYR A 133 25.55 -2.19 -70.88
CA TYR A 133 25.83 -3.33 -71.75
C TYR A 133 26.53 -2.91 -73.04
N ASP A 134 27.13 -3.88 -73.73
CA ASP A 134 27.76 -3.73 -75.03
C ASP A 134 26.92 -4.45 -76.06
N GLU A 135 26.44 -3.75 -77.09
CA GLU A 135 25.76 -4.29 -78.28
C GLU A 135 26.76 -4.54 -79.36
N VAL A 136 26.71 -5.76 -79.95
CA VAL A 136 27.66 -6.18 -80.97
C VAL A 136 26.91 -6.32 -82.33
N GLU A 137 27.02 -5.25 -83.14
CA GLU A 137 26.51 -5.23 -84.53
C GLU A 137 27.49 -5.90 -85.48
N ASP A 138 27.00 -6.71 -86.42
CA ASP A 138 27.81 -7.26 -87.52
C ASP A 138 27.51 -6.48 -88.81
N ASP A 139 28.41 -5.56 -89.20
CA ASP A 139 28.30 -4.74 -90.41
C ASP A 139 29.27 -5.27 -91.42
N ASP A 140 28.74 -6.07 -92.38
CA ASP A 140 29.49 -6.71 -93.47
C ASP A 140 30.75 -7.51 -92.97
N GLY A 141 30.66 -8.29 -91.91
CA GLY A 141 31.75 -9.08 -91.36
C GLY A 141 32.70 -8.30 -90.41
N LYS A 142 32.43 -7.07 -90.13
CA LYS A 142 33.16 -6.25 -89.16
C LYS A 142 32.32 -6.05 -87.91
N LYS A 143 32.70 -6.68 -86.76
CA LYS A 143 32.02 -6.50 -85.47
C LYS A 143 32.30 -5.10 -84.93
N ILE A 144 31.24 -4.33 -84.78
CA ILE A 144 31.25 -3.00 -84.13
C ILE A 144 30.61 -3.18 -82.76
N THR A 145 31.30 -2.75 -81.69
CA THR A 145 30.79 -2.82 -80.32
C THR A 145 30.41 -1.40 -79.88
N ARG A 146 29.17 -1.21 -79.42
CA ARG A 146 28.67 0.06 -78.88
C ARG A 146 28.27 -0.15 -77.45
N HIS A 147 28.70 0.76 -76.56
CA HIS A 147 28.36 0.76 -75.15
C HIS A 147 27.10 1.58 -74.88
N TYR A 148 26.16 0.97 -74.16
CA TYR A 148 24.91 1.61 -73.76
C TYR A 148 24.76 1.59 -72.27
N GLU A 149 24.12 2.65 -71.71
CA GLU A 149 23.81 2.74 -70.29
C GLU A 149 22.48 3.48 -70.14
N PHE A 150 21.59 2.93 -69.28
CA PHE A 150 20.34 3.61 -68.93
C PHE A 150 19.93 3.22 -67.51
N THR A 151 19.01 4.06 -66.92
CA THR A 151 18.46 3.80 -65.59
C THR A 151 16.95 3.77 -65.65
N LYS A 152 16.34 2.71 -65.13
CA LYS A 152 14.90 2.60 -64.89
C LYS A 152 14.60 2.83 -63.43
N VAL A 153 13.51 3.57 -63.14
CA VAL A 153 13.04 3.88 -61.79
C VAL A 153 11.80 3.04 -61.48
N TYR A 154 11.83 2.33 -60.38
CA TYR A 154 10.71 1.55 -59.89
C TYR A 154 10.29 2.03 -58.51
N TYR A 155 9.03 1.78 -58.15
CA TYR A 155 8.50 2.11 -56.81
C TYR A 155 7.96 0.85 -56.19
N LEU A 156 8.38 0.59 -54.94
CA LEU A 156 7.84 -0.47 -54.11
C LEU A 156 7.07 0.17 -52.96
N HIS A 157 5.85 -0.30 -52.73
CA HIS A 157 5.02 0.19 -51.65
C HIS A 157 5.37 -0.53 -50.35
N VAL A 158 5.72 0.21 -49.31
CA VAL A 158 5.89 -0.31 -47.95
C VAL A 158 4.63 0.04 -47.16
N TYR A 159 3.99 -0.95 -46.59
CA TYR A 159 2.83 -0.80 -45.72
C TYR A 159 3.30 -0.64 -44.30
N GLY A 160 3.09 0.53 -43.71
CA GLY A 160 3.42 0.77 -42.31
C GLY A 160 2.62 -0.11 -41.36
N ILE A 161 3.11 -0.25 -40.14
CA ILE A 161 2.52 -1.08 -39.10
C ILE A 161 1.98 -0.14 -38.03
N ALA A 162 0.71 -0.32 -37.63
CA ALA A 162 0.17 0.37 -36.48
C ALA A 162 0.58 -0.32 -35.17
N SER A 163 0.89 0.49 -34.16
CA SER A 163 1.18 0.07 -32.78
C SER A 163 0.53 1.05 -31.83
N PHE A 164 0.09 0.59 -30.67
CA PHE A 164 -0.67 1.42 -29.77
C PHE A 164 -0.06 1.53 -28.38
N GLU A 165 -0.03 2.75 -27.88
CA GLU A 165 0.29 3.04 -26.49
C GLU A 165 -0.91 3.70 -25.82
N ILE A 166 -1.14 3.32 -24.54
CA ILE A 166 -2.17 3.91 -23.70
C ILE A 166 -1.50 4.73 -22.61
N ASP A 167 -1.74 6.03 -22.63
CA ASP A 167 -1.35 6.95 -21.57
C ASP A 167 -2.55 7.22 -20.66
N GLY A 168 -2.45 6.76 -19.40
CA GLY A 168 -3.45 6.94 -18.37
C GLY A 168 -2.79 7.25 -17.02
N ASN A 169 -2.51 8.53 -16.76
CA ASN A 169 -2.04 8.95 -15.45
C ASN A 169 -3.23 9.37 -14.57
N PHE A 170 -3.89 8.40 -13.93
CA PHE A 170 -5.02 8.65 -13.06
C PHE A 170 -4.95 7.82 -11.77
N SER A 171 -5.57 8.34 -10.71
CA SER A 171 -5.74 7.63 -9.46
C SER A 171 -7.20 7.32 -9.19
N LEU A 172 -7.47 6.12 -8.67
CA LEU A 172 -8.78 5.64 -8.27
C LEU A 172 -8.86 5.55 -6.73
N ILE A 173 -10.06 5.64 -6.23
CA ILE A 173 -10.36 5.53 -4.79
C ILE A 173 -11.19 4.24 -4.60
N PRO A 174 -10.86 3.36 -3.63
CA PRO A 174 -11.66 2.17 -3.32
C PRO A 174 -13.14 2.50 -3.10
N SER A 175 -14.02 1.56 -3.42
CA SER A 175 -15.49 1.71 -3.27
C SER A 175 -16.11 2.86 -4.07
N LYS A 176 -15.40 3.44 -5.05
CA LYS A 176 -15.92 4.57 -5.83
C LYS A 176 -16.06 4.25 -7.31
N THR A 177 -17.04 4.92 -7.91
CA THR A 177 -17.17 5.00 -9.37
C THR A 177 -16.66 6.35 -9.84
N GLN A 178 -15.65 6.32 -10.72
CA GLN A 178 -14.96 7.53 -11.20
C GLN A 178 -14.90 7.53 -12.72
N ILE A 179 -14.88 8.73 -13.32
CA ILE A 179 -14.66 8.90 -14.75
C ILE A 179 -13.23 9.39 -14.92
N VAL A 180 -12.45 8.68 -15.73
CA VAL A 180 -11.04 8.98 -15.99
C VAL A 180 -10.80 9.12 -17.49
N PRO A 181 -10.03 10.12 -17.93
CA PRO A 181 -9.60 10.24 -19.31
C PRO A 181 -8.47 9.27 -19.61
N ILE A 182 -8.54 8.59 -20.75
CA ILE A 182 -7.49 7.71 -21.26
C ILE A 182 -7.15 8.17 -22.65
N LYS A 183 -5.87 8.37 -22.93
CA LYS A 183 -5.33 8.75 -24.23
C LYS A 183 -4.76 7.50 -24.90
N ILE A 184 -5.20 7.20 -26.11
CA ILE A 184 -4.70 6.13 -26.95
C ILE A 184 -3.96 6.78 -28.11
N VAL A 185 -2.71 6.38 -28.31
CA VAL A 185 -1.82 6.94 -29.36
C VAL A 185 -1.42 5.82 -30.32
N ASN A 186 -1.45 6.09 -31.62
CA ASN A 186 -0.82 5.21 -32.61
C ASN A 186 0.66 5.61 -32.73
N THR A 187 1.55 4.84 -32.09
CA THR A 187 3.01 5.04 -32.10
C THR A 187 3.70 4.29 -33.25
N GLY A 188 2.91 3.61 -34.10
CA GLY A 188 3.41 2.86 -35.24
C GLY A 188 3.69 3.71 -36.48
N THR A 189 4.11 3.05 -37.57
CA THR A 189 4.50 3.67 -38.83
C THR A 189 3.37 3.67 -39.88
N GLY A 190 2.25 2.98 -39.58
CA GLY A 190 1.11 2.82 -40.48
C GLY A 190 -0.21 3.34 -39.89
N THR A 191 -1.18 3.60 -40.78
CA THR A 191 -2.52 4.02 -40.39
C THR A 191 -3.36 2.81 -39.99
N ALA A 192 -3.90 2.84 -38.77
CA ALA A 192 -4.91 1.89 -38.32
C ALA A 192 -6.31 2.36 -38.72
N LYS A 193 -7.10 1.51 -39.36
CA LYS A 193 -8.50 1.75 -39.73
C LYS A 193 -9.43 1.00 -38.78
N GLU A 194 -10.64 1.52 -38.56
CA GLU A 194 -11.68 0.88 -37.75
C GLU A 194 -11.20 0.46 -36.34
N VAL A 195 -10.42 1.32 -35.70
CA VAL A 195 -9.85 1.03 -34.38
C VAL A 195 -10.96 0.92 -33.34
N ASN A 196 -10.98 -0.20 -32.60
CA ASN A 196 -11.88 -0.43 -31.47
C ASN A 196 -11.10 -0.83 -30.23
N LEU A 197 -11.40 -0.19 -29.10
CA LEU A 197 -10.89 -0.55 -27.78
C LEU A 197 -11.97 -1.30 -26.99
N TYR A 198 -11.63 -2.44 -26.41
CA TYR A 198 -12.47 -3.26 -25.54
C TYR A 198 -11.83 -3.30 -24.14
N VAL A 199 -12.46 -2.68 -23.15
CA VAL A 199 -11.97 -2.64 -21.77
C VAL A 199 -12.63 -3.70 -20.93
N GLY A 200 -11.85 -4.46 -20.15
CA GLY A 200 -12.32 -5.64 -19.43
C GLY A 200 -12.42 -6.88 -20.33
N TYR A 201 -11.60 -6.92 -21.37
CA TYR A 201 -11.55 -8.05 -22.32
C TYR A 201 -10.16 -8.68 -22.36
N SER A 202 -10.12 -9.97 -22.73
CA SER A 202 -8.91 -10.71 -23.03
C SER A 202 -8.99 -11.34 -24.42
N LEU A 203 -7.83 -11.56 -25.04
CA LEU A 203 -7.74 -12.33 -26.28
C LEU A 203 -7.84 -13.82 -25.97
N LYS A 204 -8.74 -14.52 -26.66
CA LYS A 204 -8.83 -15.98 -26.61
C LYS A 204 -8.62 -16.56 -27.99
N PRO A 205 -7.91 -17.72 -28.13
CA PRO A 205 -7.80 -18.43 -29.38
C PRO A 205 -9.18 -18.94 -29.78
N LEU A 206 -9.49 -18.83 -31.06
CA LEU A 206 -10.70 -19.39 -31.64
C LEU A 206 -10.48 -20.90 -31.84
N ASN A 207 -11.22 -21.75 -31.15
CA ASN A 207 -11.29 -23.17 -31.47
C ASN A 207 -12.00 -23.30 -32.83
N ALA A 208 -11.43 -24.05 -33.76
CA ALA A 208 -11.92 -24.19 -35.12
C ALA A 208 -13.43 -24.47 -35.16
N GLY A 209 -14.24 -23.52 -35.61
CA GLY A 209 -15.71 -23.65 -35.71
C GLY A 209 -16.52 -22.37 -35.80
N SER A 210 -15.97 -21.19 -35.54
CA SER A 210 -16.68 -19.90 -35.65
C SER A 210 -15.94 -18.93 -36.58
N GLU A 211 -16.66 -17.97 -37.16
CA GLU A 211 -16.12 -16.99 -38.12
C GLU A 211 -14.83 -16.33 -37.62
N SER A 212 -13.78 -16.47 -38.41
CA SER A 212 -12.40 -16.21 -38.03
C SER A 212 -11.93 -14.79 -38.35
N VAL A 213 -11.42 -14.11 -37.35
CA VAL A 213 -10.53 -12.96 -37.53
C VAL A 213 -9.10 -13.45 -37.47
N THR A 214 -8.37 -13.36 -38.57
CA THR A 214 -6.95 -13.74 -38.61
C THR A 214 -6.13 -12.64 -37.93
N ILE A 215 -5.46 -12.97 -36.83
CA ILE A 215 -4.54 -12.07 -36.17
C ILE A 215 -3.13 -12.58 -36.40
N SER A 216 -2.30 -11.76 -37.04
CA SER A 216 -0.88 -12.05 -37.16
C SER A 216 -0.18 -11.41 -35.95
N ALA A 217 0.37 -12.26 -35.08
CA ALA A 217 1.36 -11.79 -34.12
C ALA A 217 2.67 -11.52 -34.87
N TYR A 218 3.24 -10.32 -34.67
CA TYR A 218 4.54 -9.97 -35.25
C TYR A 218 5.64 -10.72 -34.51
N GLY A 219 6.48 -11.44 -35.22
CA GLY A 219 7.69 -12.08 -34.71
C GLY A 219 7.93 -13.47 -35.25
N THR A 220 8.79 -13.52 -36.26
CA THR A 220 9.64 -14.64 -36.72
C THR A 220 9.15 -16.09 -36.63
N THR A 221 9.26 -16.67 -37.75
CA THR A 221 9.55 -18.08 -38.16
C THR A 221 8.45 -18.83 -38.86
N LYS A 222 8.86 -19.31 -39.98
CA LYS A 222 8.16 -20.23 -40.90
C LYS A 222 7.52 -21.38 -40.14
N ASN A 223 6.24 -21.66 -40.45
CA ASN A 223 5.45 -22.81 -40.00
C ASN A 223 4.79 -22.77 -38.62
N GLN A 224 4.17 -21.64 -38.22
CA GLN A 224 3.14 -21.71 -37.17
C GLN A 224 1.75 -21.64 -37.80
N GLN A 225 0.87 -22.60 -37.45
CA GLN A 225 -0.56 -22.47 -37.68
C GLN A 225 -1.04 -21.14 -37.11
N LYS A 226 -1.57 -20.29 -37.98
CA LYS A 226 -2.06 -18.95 -37.63
C LYS A 226 -3.22 -19.11 -36.66
N ALA A 227 -2.97 -18.98 -35.36
CA ALA A 227 -4.03 -19.01 -34.37
C ALA A 227 -4.87 -17.73 -34.53
N ILE A 228 -6.18 -17.92 -34.58
CA ILE A 228 -7.14 -16.82 -34.68
C ILE A 228 -7.58 -16.48 -33.28
N TYR A 229 -7.51 -15.22 -32.91
CA TYR A 229 -7.91 -14.72 -31.59
C TYR A 229 -9.10 -13.76 -31.71
N TYR A 230 -9.93 -13.69 -30.68
CA TYR A 230 -11.03 -12.74 -30.61
C TYR A 230 -11.16 -12.14 -29.20
N PRO A 231 -11.64 -10.88 -29.08
CA PRO A 231 -11.91 -10.24 -27.80
C PRO A 231 -13.03 -10.98 -27.06
N THR A 232 -12.73 -11.45 -25.85
CA THR A 232 -13.71 -12.10 -24.96
C THR A 232 -13.82 -11.31 -23.67
N ALA A 233 -15.06 -10.96 -23.27
CA ALA A 233 -15.29 -10.27 -22.02
C ALA A 233 -14.86 -11.11 -20.82
N ILE A 234 -14.16 -10.49 -19.88
CA ILE A 234 -13.85 -11.06 -18.58
C ILE A 234 -15.07 -10.81 -17.68
N PRO A 235 -15.55 -11.82 -16.92
CA PRO A 235 -16.63 -11.61 -15.96
C PRO A 235 -16.27 -10.45 -15.01
N LEU A 236 -17.19 -9.51 -14.78
CA LEU A 236 -16.95 -8.32 -13.95
C LEU A 236 -16.57 -8.69 -12.51
N SER A 237 -17.09 -9.82 -12.00
CA SER A 237 -16.70 -10.38 -10.69
C SER A 237 -15.21 -10.75 -10.57
N ASN A 238 -14.51 -10.89 -11.68
CA ASN A 238 -13.08 -11.23 -11.72
C ASN A 238 -12.20 -10.00 -11.98
N LEU A 239 -12.82 -8.81 -12.07
CA LEU A 239 -12.12 -7.55 -12.29
C LEU A 239 -12.19 -6.68 -11.04
N PRO A 240 -11.08 -6.50 -10.31
CA PRO A 240 -11.04 -5.64 -9.13
C PRO A 240 -11.33 -4.18 -9.46
N ILE A 241 -11.03 -3.76 -10.70
CA ILE A 241 -11.42 -2.49 -11.29
C ILE A 241 -12.22 -2.81 -12.55
N SER A 242 -13.50 -2.50 -12.54
CA SER A 242 -14.41 -2.87 -13.61
C SER A 242 -14.96 -1.66 -14.37
N PRO A 243 -15.07 -1.72 -15.70
CA PRO A 243 -15.75 -0.69 -16.48
C PRO A 243 -17.25 -0.73 -16.19
N VAL A 244 -17.85 0.47 -16.08
CA VAL A 244 -19.28 0.65 -15.86
C VAL A 244 -19.92 1.26 -17.13
N GLU A 245 -21.07 0.75 -17.55
CA GLU A 245 -21.87 1.20 -18.69
C GLU A 245 -21.28 0.81 -20.06
N LYS A 246 -20.12 1.33 -20.45
CA LYS A 246 -19.55 1.15 -21.78
C LYS A 246 -18.19 0.46 -21.70
N THR A 247 -18.05 -0.66 -22.41
CA THR A 247 -16.83 -1.47 -22.45
C THR A 247 -16.18 -1.47 -23.84
N LYS A 248 -16.91 -1.04 -24.88
CA LYS A 248 -16.41 -0.97 -26.26
C LYS A 248 -16.43 0.48 -26.75
N PHE A 249 -15.31 0.95 -27.30
CA PHE A 249 -15.10 2.28 -27.82
C PHE A 249 -14.62 2.20 -29.27
N TYR A 250 -15.37 2.82 -30.20
CA TYR A 250 -14.94 3.01 -31.56
C TYR A 250 -14.12 4.31 -31.65
N LEU A 251 -12.86 4.20 -32.10
CA LEU A 251 -11.92 5.32 -32.15
C LEU A 251 -11.79 5.89 -33.56
N GLY A 252 -12.28 5.19 -34.58
CA GLY A 252 -12.17 5.59 -35.98
C GLY A 252 -10.85 5.17 -36.62
N ALA A 253 -10.33 5.97 -37.53
CA ALA A 253 -9.00 5.76 -38.09
C ALA A 253 -7.98 6.62 -37.33
N LEU A 254 -6.80 6.03 -37.04
CA LEU A 254 -5.67 6.69 -36.38
C LEU A 254 -4.43 6.55 -37.27
N LYS A 255 -3.90 7.67 -37.75
CA LYS A 255 -2.62 7.73 -38.46
C LYS A 255 -1.45 7.61 -37.48
N PRO A 256 -0.21 7.40 -37.96
CA PRO A 256 0.96 7.59 -37.12
C PRO A 256 0.92 8.91 -36.34
N ASP A 257 1.23 8.84 -35.05
CA ASP A 257 1.22 9.95 -34.09
C ASP A 257 -0.17 10.56 -33.79
N ASP A 258 -1.25 10.08 -34.41
CA ASP A 258 -2.61 10.47 -34.02
C ASP A 258 -2.98 9.90 -32.66
N ASP A 259 -3.72 10.69 -31.89
CA ASP A 259 -4.25 10.30 -30.60
C ASP A 259 -5.77 10.43 -30.49
N LYS A 260 -6.33 9.67 -29.56
CA LYS A 260 -7.74 9.74 -29.20
C LYS A 260 -7.92 9.65 -27.69
N VAL A 261 -8.64 10.63 -27.12
CA VAL A 261 -9.01 10.60 -25.70
C VAL A 261 -10.43 10.06 -25.54
N ILE A 262 -10.59 9.12 -24.64
CA ILE A 262 -11.89 8.59 -24.22
C ILE A 262 -12.07 8.80 -22.72
N ASN A 263 -13.32 9.00 -22.29
CA ASN A 263 -13.68 9.02 -20.87
C ASN A 263 -14.18 7.65 -20.48
N LEU A 264 -13.42 6.98 -19.59
CA LEU A 264 -13.73 5.65 -19.09
C LEU A 264 -14.32 5.74 -17.69
N LYS A 265 -15.52 5.19 -17.50
CA LYS A 265 -16.18 5.11 -16.20
C LYS A 265 -15.81 3.79 -15.55
N LEU A 266 -15.07 3.86 -14.44
CA LEU A 266 -14.55 2.72 -13.69
C LEU A 266 -15.15 2.64 -12.30
N HIS A 267 -15.47 1.45 -11.84
CA HIS A 267 -15.81 1.13 -10.46
C HIS A 267 -14.67 0.31 -9.83
N THR A 268 -14.32 0.68 -8.61
CA THR A 268 -13.25 0.06 -7.83
C THR A 268 -13.86 -0.78 -6.71
N ASP A 269 -13.47 -2.04 -6.59
CA ASP A 269 -13.94 -2.94 -5.53
C ASP A 269 -13.65 -2.40 -4.13
N ASP A 270 -14.52 -2.73 -3.17
CA ASP A 270 -14.46 -2.28 -1.79
C ASP A 270 -13.22 -2.82 -1.03
N ASN A 271 -12.67 -3.96 -1.47
CA ASN A 271 -11.55 -4.62 -0.81
C ASN A 271 -10.18 -4.24 -1.42
N LEU A 272 -10.15 -3.33 -2.40
CA LEU A 272 -8.89 -2.93 -2.99
C LEU A 272 -8.05 -2.11 -2.02
N ILE A 273 -6.82 -2.54 -1.84
CA ILE A 273 -5.81 -1.82 -1.08
C ILE A 273 -5.04 -0.85 -2.00
N GLU A 274 -4.35 0.10 -1.41
CA GLU A 274 -3.49 1.03 -2.15
C GLU A 274 -2.42 0.30 -2.95
N GLY A 275 -2.25 0.70 -4.24
CA GLY A 275 -1.25 0.12 -5.12
C GLY A 275 -1.53 0.31 -6.61
N CYS A 276 -0.64 -0.24 -7.43
CA CYS A 276 -0.77 -0.24 -8.88
C CYS A 276 -1.53 -1.48 -9.34
N TYR A 277 -2.51 -1.26 -10.21
CA TYR A 277 -3.35 -2.29 -10.82
C TYR A 277 -3.33 -2.16 -12.33
N GLN A 278 -3.63 -3.27 -13.01
CA GLN A 278 -3.75 -3.29 -14.46
C GLN A 278 -5.17 -3.69 -14.85
N ILE A 279 -5.80 -2.89 -15.71
CA ILE A 279 -7.10 -3.17 -16.26
C ILE A 279 -6.88 -3.81 -17.64
N PRO A 280 -7.27 -5.07 -17.86
CA PRO A 280 -7.08 -5.75 -19.14
C PRO A 280 -7.94 -5.09 -20.22
N ALA A 281 -7.35 -4.91 -21.38
CA ALA A 281 -8.04 -4.39 -22.55
C ALA A 281 -7.54 -5.06 -23.83
N VAL A 282 -8.34 -5.01 -24.88
CA VAL A 282 -8.00 -5.48 -26.22
C VAL A 282 -8.24 -4.34 -27.20
N ILE A 283 -7.27 -4.06 -28.05
CA ILE A 283 -7.44 -3.16 -29.18
C ILE A 283 -7.50 -3.96 -30.48
N THR A 284 -8.41 -3.60 -31.38
CA THR A 284 -8.52 -4.22 -32.69
C THR A 284 -8.54 -3.15 -33.78
N TRP A 285 -7.93 -3.46 -34.93
CA TRP A 285 -7.90 -2.54 -36.06
C TRP A 285 -7.75 -3.29 -37.39
N ILE A 286 -7.82 -2.57 -38.49
CA ILE A 286 -7.48 -3.04 -39.83
C ILE A 286 -6.27 -2.24 -40.30
N ASP A 287 -5.18 -2.94 -40.65
CA ASP A 287 -3.98 -2.33 -41.24
C ASP A 287 -4.26 -1.75 -42.62
N GLU A 288 -3.31 -0.99 -43.16
CA GLU A 288 -3.41 -0.39 -44.51
C GLU A 288 -3.52 -1.44 -45.60
N ASP A 289 -2.89 -2.61 -45.41
CA ASP A 289 -2.96 -3.78 -46.31
C ASP A 289 -4.29 -4.53 -46.23
N GLY A 290 -5.20 -4.14 -45.34
CA GLY A 290 -6.50 -4.76 -45.11
C GLY A 290 -6.46 -5.93 -44.11
N THR A 291 -5.32 -6.21 -43.50
CA THR A 291 -5.20 -7.27 -42.48
C THR A 291 -5.85 -6.83 -41.19
N LYS A 292 -6.73 -7.69 -40.63
CA LYS A 292 -7.32 -7.46 -39.31
C LYS A 292 -6.32 -7.83 -38.21
N ARG A 293 -6.13 -6.95 -37.25
CA ARG A 293 -5.24 -7.13 -36.11
C ARG A 293 -5.99 -7.01 -34.79
N ALA A 294 -5.44 -7.64 -33.78
CA ALA A 294 -5.85 -7.42 -32.38
C ALA A 294 -4.65 -7.62 -31.46
N GLU A 295 -4.60 -6.81 -30.42
CA GLU A 295 -3.53 -6.84 -29.44
C GLU A 295 -4.12 -6.81 -28.03
N GLN A 296 -3.53 -7.62 -27.14
CA GLN A 296 -3.82 -7.58 -25.72
C GLN A 296 -2.97 -6.46 -25.09
N ILE A 297 -3.64 -5.49 -24.51
CA ILE A 297 -3.02 -4.36 -23.84
C ILE A 297 -3.52 -4.26 -22.39
N SER A 298 -2.90 -3.44 -21.58
CA SER A 298 -3.35 -3.17 -20.22
C SER A 298 -3.31 -1.67 -19.92
N ILE A 299 -4.31 -1.22 -19.17
CA ILE A 299 -4.43 0.16 -18.70
C ILE A 299 -3.96 0.20 -17.27
N GLY A 300 -2.86 0.90 -16.99
CA GLY A 300 -2.35 1.11 -15.65
C GLY A 300 -3.27 2.02 -14.84
N ALA A 301 -3.56 1.65 -13.59
CA ALA A 301 -4.33 2.44 -12.65
C ALA A 301 -3.65 2.43 -11.28
N TYR A 302 -3.53 3.59 -10.64
CA TYR A 302 -3.10 3.67 -9.25
C TYR A 302 -4.32 3.81 -8.35
N VAL A 303 -4.49 2.89 -7.40
CA VAL A 303 -5.53 2.99 -6.37
C VAL A 303 -4.93 3.69 -5.16
N LYS A 304 -5.49 4.83 -4.79
CA LYS A 304 -5.10 5.59 -3.60
C LYS A 304 -5.99 5.22 -2.44
N GLY A 305 -5.43 4.54 -1.46
CA GLY A 305 -6.10 4.16 -0.21
C GLY A 305 -6.13 5.29 0.82
N ASP A 306 -6.94 5.09 1.85
CA ASP A 306 -6.96 5.89 3.07
C ASP A 306 -6.51 5.06 4.27
N ILE A 307 -6.09 5.72 5.35
CA ILE A 307 -5.73 5.08 6.61
C ILE A 307 -6.78 5.44 7.64
N ILE A 308 -7.50 4.43 8.16
CA ILE A 308 -8.54 4.61 9.17
C ILE A 308 -8.20 3.74 10.38
N LEU A 309 -7.48 4.31 11.35
CA LEU A 309 -7.16 3.60 12.59
C LEU A 309 -8.29 3.72 13.61
N GLY A 310 -8.77 2.58 14.08
CA GLY A 310 -9.81 2.46 15.09
C GLY A 310 -9.38 1.59 16.25
N ILE A 311 -9.93 1.83 17.45
CA ILE A 311 -9.81 0.89 18.58
C ILE A 311 -10.99 -0.07 18.49
N SER A 312 -10.69 -1.35 18.30
CA SER A 312 -11.69 -2.40 18.09
C SER A 312 -12.03 -3.17 19.37
N ASN A 313 -11.11 -3.20 20.34
CA ASN A 313 -11.33 -3.90 21.61
C ASN A 313 -10.49 -3.29 22.74
N VAL A 314 -11.04 -3.35 23.96
CA VAL A 314 -10.33 -2.96 25.19
C VAL A 314 -10.64 -3.99 26.27
N VAL A 315 -9.58 -4.57 26.84
CA VAL A 315 -9.69 -5.57 27.91
C VAL A 315 -8.83 -5.13 29.09
N THR A 316 -9.31 -5.31 30.31
CA THR A 316 -8.58 -4.98 31.54
C THR A 316 -8.24 -6.20 32.37
N ASP A 317 -7.07 -6.17 33.00
CA ASP A 317 -6.66 -7.15 34.01
C ASP A 317 -6.11 -6.41 35.24
N PRO A 318 -6.78 -6.47 36.42
CA PRO A 318 -7.98 -7.28 36.67
C PRO A 318 -9.19 -6.83 35.84
N LYS A 319 -10.10 -7.75 35.56
CA LYS A 319 -11.34 -7.47 34.80
C LYS A 319 -12.16 -6.33 35.42
N GLU A 320 -12.11 -6.20 36.75
CA GLU A 320 -12.77 -5.16 37.51
C GLU A 320 -11.73 -4.18 38.08
N ILE A 321 -11.69 -3.01 37.52
CA ILE A 321 -10.85 -1.91 38.03
C ILE A 321 -11.56 -1.28 39.23
N LYS A 322 -10.85 -1.19 40.38
CA LYS A 322 -11.38 -0.61 41.63
C LYS A 322 -10.42 0.46 42.16
N PRO A 323 -10.90 1.37 43.03
CA PRO A 323 -10.03 2.35 43.69
C PRO A 323 -8.84 1.69 44.40
N GLY A 324 -7.63 2.20 44.14
CA GLY A 324 -6.39 1.68 44.68
C GLY A 324 -5.84 0.45 43.96
N THR A 325 -6.37 0.08 42.78
CA THR A 325 -5.75 -0.95 41.92
C THR A 325 -4.42 -0.41 41.41
N THR A 326 -3.36 -1.20 41.56
CA THR A 326 -2.01 -0.91 41.03
C THR A 326 -1.67 -1.88 39.93
N TYR A 327 -0.87 -1.44 38.95
CA TYR A 327 -0.45 -2.26 37.81
C TYR A 327 -1.63 -2.84 37.02
N ALA A 328 -2.73 -2.10 36.94
CA ALA A 328 -3.85 -2.49 36.10
C ALA A 328 -3.41 -2.51 34.64
N ARG A 329 -3.46 -3.70 34.00
CA ARG A 329 -3.17 -3.86 32.58
C ARG A 329 -4.42 -3.49 31.78
N ILE A 330 -4.22 -2.68 30.77
CA ILE A 330 -5.24 -2.27 29.79
C ILE A 330 -4.74 -2.72 28.42
N ASP A 331 -5.33 -3.76 27.88
CA ASP A 331 -5.04 -4.27 26.53
C ASP A 331 -5.92 -3.51 25.53
N VAL A 332 -5.29 -2.81 24.62
CA VAL A 332 -5.95 -2.03 23.57
C VAL A 332 -5.64 -2.63 22.21
N THR A 333 -6.68 -3.04 21.48
CA THR A 333 -6.55 -3.56 20.12
C THR A 333 -6.86 -2.45 19.12
N VAL A 334 -5.89 -2.15 18.27
CA VAL A 334 -6.03 -1.19 17.17
C VAL A 334 -6.16 -1.93 15.85
N THR A 335 -7.10 -1.51 15.03
CA THR A 335 -7.37 -2.07 13.70
C THR A 335 -7.25 -0.97 12.65
N ASN A 336 -6.61 -1.27 11.52
CA ASN A 336 -6.66 -0.42 10.35
C ASN A 336 -7.86 -0.84 9.48
N ASN A 337 -8.92 -0.04 9.50
CA ASN A 337 -10.14 -0.23 8.71
C ASN A 337 -10.08 0.54 7.37
N GLY A 338 -8.91 1.09 7.02
CA GLY A 338 -8.68 1.79 5.77
C GLY A 338 -8.17 0.85 4.68
N HIS A 339 -7.73 1.45 3.58
CA HIS A 339 -7.28 0.77 2.37
C HIS A 339 -5.77 0.94 2.10
N ALA A 340 -5.08 1.73 2.93
CA ALA A 340 -3.64 1.96 2.86
C ALA A 340 -2.92 1.49 4.12
N GLU A 341 -1.65 1.12 3.99
CA GLU A 341 -0.78 0.75 5.11
C GLU A 341 -0.48 1.96 6.00
N ALA A 342 -0.68 1.81 7.31
CA ALA A 342 -0.17 2.72 8.31
C ALA A 342 1.22 2.27 8.76
N LYS A 343 2.25 3.09 8.53
CA LYS A 343 3.64 2.81 8.91
C LYS A 343 3.98 3.43 10.26
N ASP A 344 4.92 2.82 10.99
CA ASP A 344 5.49 3.32 12.25
C ASP A 344 4.39 3.77 13.25
N VAL A 345 3.38 2.91 13.42
CA VAL A 345 2.21 3.22 14.28
C VAL A 345 2.61 3.16 15.75
N LYS A 346 2.44 4.26 16.46
CA LYS A 346 2.71 4.40 17.89
C LYS A 346 1.47 4.86 18.63
N LEU A 347 1.22 4.22 19.76
CA LEU A 347 0.12 4.54 20.65
C LEU A 347 0.65 5.20 21.92
N LYS A 348 -0.02 6.24 22.37
CA LYS A 348 0.25 6.88 23.67
C LYS A 348 -1.04 7.00 24.45
N LEU A 349 -1.12 6.29 25.58
CA LEU A 349 -2.21 6.45 26.53
C LEU A 349 -1.99 7.73 27.35
N ILE A 350 -2.97 8.62 27.37
CA ILE A 350 -2.92 9.86 28.16
C ILE A 350 -3.67 9.61 29.46
N THR A 351 -2.92 9.54 30.56
CA THR A 351 -3.46 9.32 31.90
C THR A 351 -3.74 10.64 32.60
N ASN A 352 -4.94 10.75 33.17
CA ASN A 352 -5.38 11.88 34.00
C ASN A 352 -5.97 11.34 35.30
N LYS A 353 -5.94 12.15 36.38
CA LYS A 353 -6.59 11.76 37.65
C LYS A 353 -7.99 11.19 37.38
N PRO A 354 -8.28 10.01 37.97
CA PRO A 354 -7.58 9.30 39.04
C PRO A 354 -6.55 8.26 38.57
N PHE A 355 -6.23 8.21 37.28
CA PHE A 355 -5.23 7.30 36.71
C PHE A 355 -3.86 7.95 36.63
N LYS A 356 -2.82 7.18 36.84
CA LYS A 356 -1.43 7.55 36.59
C LYS A 356 -0.68 6.37 35.97
N ASP A 357 0.37 6.63 35.24
CA ASP A 357 1.25 5.61 34.70
C ASP A 357 1.90 4.80 35.83
N SER A 358 1.91 3.47 35.74
CA SER A 358 2.51 2.60 36.77
C SER A 358 4.02 2.77 36.86
N TRP A 359 4.70 3.07 35.74
CA TRP A 359 6.12 3.42 35.66
C TRP A 359 6.40 4.33 34.47
N SER A 360 7.59 4.89 34.38
CA SER A 360 7.99 5.78 33.30
C SER A 360 7.93 5.11 31.93
N ASN A 361 7.33 5.78 30.94
CA ASN A 361 7.18 5.33 29.54
C ASN A 361 6.33 4.05 29.32
N CYS A 362 5.60 3.56 30.33
CA CYS A 362 4.69 2.44 30.13
C CYS A 362 3.46 2.81 29.28
N ASN A 363 3.22 4.10 29.09
CA ASN A 363 2.11 4.67 28.36
C ASN A 363 2.38 4.88 26.86
N ILE A 364 3.58 4.54 26.35
CA ILE A 364 3.92 4.61 24.92
C ILE A 364 4.22 3.20 24.41
N LYS A 365 3.58 2.83 23.29
CA LYS A 365 3.75 1.54 22.63
C LYS A 365 3.95 1.73 21.15
N ASP A 366 4.96 1.03 20.61
CA ASP A 366 5.24 0.93 19.19
C ASP A 366 4.65 -0.40 18.69
N ILE A 367 3.83 -0.35 17.65
CA ILE A 367 3.23 -1.53 17.02
C ILE A 367 3.75 -1.76 15.60
N GLY A 368 4.62 -0.87 15.11
CA GLY A 368 5.16 -0.93 13.76
C GLY A 368 4.09 -0.74 12.68
N ASN A 369 4.28 -1.39 11.54
CA ASN A 369 3.35 -1.26 10.42
C ASN A 369 2.04 -2.01 10.65
N LEU A 370 0.94 -1.42 10.19
CA LEU A 370 -0.41 -1.98 10.28
C LEU A 370 -1.08 -1.95 8.90
N LEU A 371 -1.10 -3.10 8.23
CA LEU A 371 -1.73 -3.28 6.93
C LEU A 371 -3.26 -3.11 7.01
N PRO A 372 -3.94 -2.81 5.90
CA PRO A 372 -5.40 -2.81 5.81
C PRO A 372 -6.01 -4.10 6.36
N GLY A 373 -7.07 -3.96 7.18
CA GLY A 373 -7.77 -5.08 7.81
C GLY A 373 -7.03 -5.77 8.96
N VAL A 374 -5.78 -5.42 9.25
CA VAL A 374 -4.98 -6.04 10.31
C VAL A 374 -5.22 -5.35 11.65
N SER A 375 -5.25 -6.17 12.72
CA SER A 375 -5.36 -5.71 14.11
C SER A 375 -4.13 -6.09 14.92
N LYS A 376 -3.70 -5.21 15.82
CA LYS A 376 -2.64 -5.49 16.80
C LYS A 376 -3.06 -5.02 18.19
N THR A 377 -2.68 -5.77 19.21
CA THR A 377 -2.99 -5.48 20.61
C THR A 377 -1.73 -5.04 21.37
N VAL A 378 -1.85 -4.00 22.17
CA VAL A 378 -0.80 -3.52 23.07
C VAL A 378 -1.33 -3.38 24.50
N SER A 379 -0.44 -3.56 25.48
CA SER A 379 -0.77 -3.48 26.89
C SER A 379 -0.22 -2.20 27.51
N PHE A 380 -1.07 -1.43 28.12
CA PHE A 380 -0.72 -0.31 29.00
C PHE A 380 -0.88 -0.71 30.45
N TYR A 381 -0.18 -0.01 31.36
CA TYR A 381 -0.24 -0.28 32.79
C TYR A 381 -0.49 1.02 33.54
N VAL A 382 -1.52 1.01 34.37
CA VAL A 382 -1.93 2.20 35.12
C VAL A 382 -2.19 1.87 36.58
N ASP A 383 -1.94 2.83 37.46
CA ASP A 383 -2.39 2.79 38.85
C ASP A 383 -3.60 3.70 39.02
N VAL A 384 -4.56 3.25 39.80
CA VAL A 384 -5.78 4.00 40.11
C VAL A 384 -5.68 4.55 41.52
N ASP A 385 -6.00 5.85 41.68
CA ASP A 385 -6.02 6.50 43.01
C ASP A 385 -6.94 5.71 43.96
N LYS A 386 -6.49 5.59 45.22
CA LYS A 386 -7.25 4.87 46.25
C LYS A 386 -8.59 5.49 46.60
N TYR A 387 -8.78 6.76 46.25
CA TYR A 387 -10.02 7.50 46.44
C TYR A 387 -10.74 7.81 45.14
N ALA A 388 -10.41 7.11 44.08
CA ALA A 388 -11.05 7.29 42.79
C ALA A 388 -12.57 7.15 42.88
N PRO A 389 -13.36 8.10 42.42
CA PRO A 389 -14.80 7.93 42.29
C PRO A 389 -15.17 6.80 41.37
N ALA A 390 -16.17 6.00 41.75
CA ALA A 390 -16.68 4.94 40.92
C ALA A 390 -17.53 5.53 39.77
N LYS A 391 -17.06 5.42 38.57
CA LYS A 391 -17.72 5.86 37.31
C LYS A 391 -16.96 5.44 36.08
N HIS A 392 -17.53 5.72 34.93
CA HIS A 392 -16.86 5.63 33.65
C HIS A 392 -15.86 6.76 33.44
N TYR A 393 -14.68 6.41 32.93
CA TYR A 393 -13.61 7.35 32.59
C TYR A 393 -13.20 7.14 31.14
N LYS A 394 -13.26 8.21 30.34
CA LYS A 394 -12.74 8.22 28.98
C LYS A 394 -11.27 8.62 29.01
N LEU A 395 -10.40 7.69 28.70
CA LEU A 395 -8.96 7.94 28.61
C LEU A 395 -8.58 8.14 27.14
N PRO A 396 -7.92 9.26 26.79
CA PRO A 396 -7.46 9.49 25.42
C PRO A 396 -6.30 8.56 25.07
N VAL A 397 -6.33 8.05 23.85
CA VAL A 397 -5.23 7.31 23.21
C VAL A 397 -4.85 8.08 21.96
N GLU A 398 -3.70 8.72 21.97
CA GLU A 398 -3.09 9.34 20.79
C GLU A 398 -2.46 8.24 19.94
N ILE A 399 -2.82 8.18 18.66
CA ILE A 399 -2.26 7.27 17.68
C ILE A 399 -1.52 8.11 16.65
N SER A 400 -0.21 7.92 16.52
CA SER A 400 0.63 8.56 15.51
C SER A 400 1.11 7.53 14.50
N TYR A 401 1.17 7.90 13.22
CA TYR A 401 1.58 7.01 12.13
C TYR A 401 2.09 7.80 10.94
N LEU A 402 2.72 7.09 9.99
CA LEU A 402 3.12 7.60 8.68
C LEU A 402 2.24 6.98 7.60
N ASP A 403 1.97 7.71 6.53
CA ASP A 403 1.40 7.15 5.30
C ASP A 403 2.50 6.51 4.43
N VAL A 404 2.13 6.00 3.27
CA VAL A 404 3.06 5.38 2.30
C VAL A 404 4.12 6.37 1.77
N SER A 405 3.83 7.67 1.81
CA SER A 405 4.72 8.77 1.42
C SER A 405 5.51 9.36 2.58
N ASP A 406 5.50 8.70 3.75
CA ASP A 406 6.17 9.09 5.00
C ASP A 406 5.68 10.42 5.61
N ASN A 407 4.46 10.86 5.24
CA ASN A 407 3.81 11.98 5.90
C ASN A 407 3.30 11.56 7.28
N LYS A 408 3.50 12.44 8.28
CA LYS A 408 3.12 12.19 9.68
C LYS A 408 1.69 12.61 9.96
N TYR A 409 0.96 11.69 10.59
CA TYR A 409 -0.41 11.93 11.05
C TYR A 409 -0.56 11.59 12.52
N LYS A 410 -1.53 12.24 13.16
CA LYS A 410 -1.97 11.95 14.52
C LYS A 410 -3.49 11.94 14.57
N THR A 411 -4.02 10.98 15.31
CA THR A 411 -5.45 10.89 15.62
C THR A 411 -5.63 10.56 17.09
N GLU A 412 -6.71 11.05 17.70
CA GLU A 412 -7.06 10.76 19.08
C GLU A 412 -8.31 9.88 19.10
N LYS A 413 -8.26 8.83 19.90
CA LYS A 413 -9.38 7.94 20.19
C LYS A 413 -9.56 7.84 21.71
N PHE A 414 -10.73 7.41 22.15
CA PHE A 414 -11.01 7.29 23.59
C PHE A 414 -11.30 5.83 23.92
N ILE A 415 -10.73 5.38 25.04
CA ILE A 415 -11.11 4.11 25.67
C ILE A 415 -11.94 4.40 26.91
N ASP A 416 -12.93 3.58 27.18
CA ASP A 416 -13.82 3.70 28.33
C ASP A 416 -13.44 2.68 29.38
N ILE A 417 -13.04 3.16 30.56
CA ILE A 417 -12.66 2.35 31.71
C ILE A 417 -13.63 2.63 32.84
N TYR A 418 -14.33 1.58 33.26
CA TYR A 418 -15.23 1.67 34.40
C TYR A 418 -14.48 1.36 35.70
N VAL A 419 -14.38 2.34 36.60
CA VAL A 419 -13.92 2.13 37.97
C VAL A 419 -15.11 1.72 38.81
N LYS A 420 -15.11 0.47 39.30
CA LYS A 420 -16.18 -0.08 40.14
C LYS A 420 -16.13 0.47 41.55
N HIS A 421 -17.23 0.30 42.25
CA HIS A 421 -17.34 0.62 43.66
C HIS A 421 -16.40 -0.24 44.52
N LYS A 422 -16.00 0.28 45.72
CA LYS A 422 -15.18 -0.43 46.68
C LYS A 422 -15.45 0.14 48.09
N PRO A 423 -15.60 -0.71 49.12
CA PRO A 423 -15.62 -0.23 50.52
C PRO A 423 -14.24 0.29 50.92
N LEU A 424 -14.18 1.32 51.72
CA LEU A 424 -12.93 1.90 52.23
C LEU A 424 -13.17 2.48 53.64
N PHE A 425 -12.28 2.20 54.58
CA PHE A 425 -12.47 2.61 55.94
C PHE A 425 -11.49 3.67 56.42
N LYS A 426 -12.02 4.58 57.21
CA LYS A 426 -11.26 5.56 58.00
C LYS A 426 -11.57 5.34 59.50
N ILE A 427 -10.54 5.25 60.34
CA ILE A 427 -10.71 5.27 61.80
C ILE A 427 -10.96 6.73 62.20
N LEU A 428 -12.05 6.95 62.91
CA LEU A 428 -12.41 8.27 63.44
C LEU A 428 -11.82 8.47 64.83
N THR A 429 -11.68 7.41 65.67
CA THR A 429 -11.02 7.43 66.96
C THR A 429 -9.55 7.84 66.79
N LYS A 430 -9.17 9.01 67.29
CA LYS A 430 -7.81 9.55 67.16
C LYS A 430 -6.80 8.83 68.03
N GLU A 431 -7.16 8.58 69.28
CA GLU A 431 -6.34 7.88 70.28
C GLU A 431 -7.22 7.25 71.35
N VAL A 432 -6.69 6.21 72.00
CA VAL A 432 -7.31 5.58 73.15
C VAL A 432 -6.35 5.57 74.33
N HIS A 433 -6.90 5.80 75.55
CA HIS A 433 -6.12 5.81 76.77
C HIS A 433 -6.34 4.51 77.53
N VAL A 434 -5.25 3.85 77.91
CA VAL A 434 -5.29 2.55 78.61
C VAL A 434 -4.39 2.58 79.83
N THR A 435 -4.82 1.88 80.87
CA THR A 435 -4.07 1.77 82.15
C THR A 435 -3.27 0.48 82.14
N ALA A 436 -1.98 0.54 82.43
CA ALA A 436 -1.08 -0.60 82.51
C ALA A 436 -1.56 -1.59 83.59
N GLY A 437 -1.49 -2.89 83.23
CA GLY A 437 -1.86 -4.01 84.10
C GLY A 437 -3.37 -4.18 84.33
N LYS A 438 -4.21 -3.53 83.60
CA LYS A 438 -5.68 -3.65 83.68
C LYS A 438 -6.25 -3.96 82.29
N ASP A 439 -7.39 -4.62 82.27
CA ASP A 439 -8.21 -4.80 81.07
C ASP A 439 -8.93 -3.48 80.77
N ASN A 440 -8.64 -2.92 79.59
CA ASN A 440 -9.25 -1.67 79.12
C ASN A 440 -10.16 -1.97 77.94
N VAL A 441 -11.45 -1.78 78.08
CA VAL A 441 -12.43 -1.86 77.02
C VAL A 441 -12.38 -0.56 76.25
N VAL A 442 -12.00 -0.65 74.95
CA VAL A 442 -11.89 0.51 74.06
C VAL A 442 -12.89 0.44 72.95
N HIS A 443 -13.57 1.53 72.68
CA HIS A 443 -14.54 1.71 71.60
C HIS A 443 -13.86 2.42 70.43
N ILE A 444 -13.85 1.76 69.29
CA ILE A 444 -13.19 2.24 68.07
C ILE A 444 -14.25 2.57 67.05
N GLU A 445 -14.36 3.83 66.76
CA GLU A 445 -15.27 4.33 65.73
C GLU A 445 -14.59 4.28 64.36
N ILE A 446 -15.23 3.62 63.39
CA ILE A 446 -14.79 3.56 62.00
C ILE A 446 -15.89 4.05 61.08
N LYS A 447 -15.51 4.67 59.99
CA LYS A 447 -16.44 5.14 58.94
C LYS A 447 -16.12 4.47 57.64
N ASN A 448 -17.14 3.95 56.94
CA ASN A 448 -17.01 3.59 55.54
C ASN A 448 -16.96 4.85 54.67
N VAL A 449 -15.77 5.23 54.21
CA VAL A 449 -15.54 6.37 53.30
C VAL A 449 -15.48 5.96 51.84
N GLY A 450 -15.71 4.67 51.56
CA GLY A 450 -15.81 4.12 50.20
C GLY A 450 -17.17 4.38 49.60
N SER A 451 -17.31 3.95 48.34
CA SER A 451 -18.52 4.08 47.52
C SER A 451 -19.41 2.84 47.54
N GLU A 452 -19.03 1.77 48.24
CA GLU A 452 -19.71 0.48 48.28
C GLU A 452 -20.16 0.14 49.70
N ARG A 453 -21.29 -0.54 49.83
CA ARG A 453 -21.77 -1.16 51.08
C ARG A 453 -20.76 -2.23 51.50
N ALA A 454 -20.34 -2.20 52.73
CA ALA A 454 -19.45 -3.21 53.33
C ALA A 454 -20.27 -4.16 54.18
N GLU A 455 -20.25 -5.44 53.84
CA GLU A 455 -20.96 -6.48 54.63
C GLU A 455 -20.01 -7.17 55.59
N ARG A 456 -20.57 -7.62 56.74
CA ARG A 456 -19.85 -8.41 57.76
C ARG A 456 -18.55 -7.72 58.20
N VAL A 457 -18.62 -6.42 58.44
CA VAL A 457 -17.47 -5.64 58.86
C VAL A 457 -17.03 -6.13 60.25
N LYS A 458 -15.77 -6.52 60.33
CA LYS A 458 -15.11 -6.99 61.55
C LYS A 458 -13.83 -6.21 61.78
N ILE A 459 -13.65 -5.75 63.01
CA ILE A 459 -12.41 -5.11 63.45
C ILE A 459 -11.62 -6.07 64.34
N SER A 460 -10.31 -6.12 64.23
CA SER A 460 -9.42 -7.00 65.00
C SER A 460 -8.11 -6.30 65.32
N ALA A 461 -7.60 -6.43 66.53
CA ALA A 461 -6.25 -5.99 66.88
C ALA A 461 -5.24 -7.07 66.46
N ILE A 462 -4.15 -6.68 65.81
CA ILE A 462 -3.04 -7.54 65.43
C ILE A 462 -1.98 -7.46 66.54
N LYS A 463 -1.66 -8.61 67.16
CA LYS A 463 -0.57 -8.70 68.13
C LYS A 463 0.78 -8.62 67.39
N ILE A 464 1.58 -7.62 67.73
CA ILE A 464 2.92 -7.43 67.18
C ILE A 464 3.95 -7.82 68.26
N SER A 465 4.90 -8.71 67.89
CA SER A 465 5.97 -9.09 68.79
C SER A 465 6.77 -7.87 69.26
N GLY A 466 7.10 -7.83 70.56
CA GLY A 466 7.83 -6.73 71.20
C GLY A 466 6.97 -5.55 71.65
N GLN A 467 5.66 -5.56 71.43
CA GLN A 467 4.72 -4.60 72.01
C GLN A 467 4.16 -5.15 73.33
N PRO A 468 4.02 -4.27 74.37
CA PRO A 468 3.60 -4.72 75.68
C PRO A 468 2.06 -4.79 75.78
N PHE A 469 1.40 -5.44 74.84
CA PHE A 469 -0.06 -5.54 74.81
C PHE A 469 -0.52 -6.96 74.65
N ASP A 470 -1.53 -7.32 75.43
CA ASP A 470 -2.36 -8.50 75.23
C ASP A 470 -3.79 -8.07 74.88
N TYR A 471 -4.55 -8.97 74.23
CA TYR A 471 -5.89 -8.68 73.72
C TYR A 471 -6.85 -9.79 74.15
N PRO A 472 -7.42 -9.76 75.37
CA PRO A 472 -8.41 -10.73 75.84
C PRO A 472 -9.62 -10.81 74.89
N VAL A 473 -10.10 -9.69 74.42
CA VAL A 473 -11.09 -9.60 73.33
C VAL A 473 -10.43 -8.86 72.15
N LYS A 474 -9.87 -9.62 71.23
CA LYS A 474 -9.09 -9.09 70.11
C LYS A 474 -9.91 -8.63 68.91
N SER A 475 -11.19 -8.99 68.81
CA SER A 475 -12.01 -8.67 67.62
C SER A 475 -13.48 -8.49 67.98
N ASP A 476 -14.15 -7.65 67.18
CA ASP A 476 -15.59 -7.44 67.24
C ASP A 476 -16.20 -7.33 65.86
N THR A 477 -17.48 -7.74 65.71
CA THR A 477 -18.24 -7.68 64.47
C THR A 477 -19.21 -6.53 64.49
N ILE A 478 -18.99 -5.53 63.63
CA ILE A 478 -19.78 -4.30 63.58
C ILE A 478 -21.07 -4.52 62.72
N GLY A 479 -21.02 -5.42 61.77
CA GLY A 479 -22.15 -5.70 60.88
C GLY A 479 -21.98 -5.03 59.50
N THR A 480 -23.07 -4.57 58.92
CA THR A 480 -23.08 -3.92 57.61
C THR A 480 -22.91 -2.40 57.76
N LEU A 481 -22.01 -1.80 56.94
CA LEU A 481 -21.83 -0.34 56.89
C LEU A 481 -22.04 0.18 55.46
N TYR A 482 -23.06 0.99 55.28
CA TYR A 482 -23.32 1.68 54.05
C TYR A 482 -22.28 2.80 53.79
N PRO A 483 -22.15 3.28 52.54
CA PRO A 483 -21.31 4.45 52.25
C PRO A 483 -21.61 5.61 53.18
N ASN A 484 -20.56 6.24 53.74
CA ASN A 484 -20.59 7.30 54.73
C ASN A 484 -21.13 6.93 56.11
N GLN A 485 -21.57 5.68 56.37
CA GLN A 485 -22.02 5.21 57.68
C GLN A 485 -20.85 4.98 58.63
N THR A 486 -21.08 5.25 59.90
CA THR A 486 -20.15 5.00 61.00
C THR A 486 -20.63 3.79 61.80
N GLY A 487 -19.66 2.98 62.27
CA GLY A 487 -19.89 1.86 63.19
C GLY A 487 -18.86 1.86 64.30
N VAL A 488 -19.23 1.26 65.41
CA VAL A 488 -18.35 1.16 66.59
C VAL A 488 -18.03 -0.33 66.85
N GLY A 489 -16.74 -0.63 66.89
CA GLY A 489 -16.26 -1.93 67.32
C GLY A 489 -15.53 -1.84 68.67
N THR A 490 -15.67 -2.86 69.49
CA THR A 490 -15.13 -2.93 70.84
C THR A 490 -14.02 -3.98 70.95
N ILE A 491 -12.86 -3.60 71.45
CA ILE A 491 -11.77 -4.52 71.78
C ILE A 491 -11.29 -4.31 73.20
N THR A 492 -10.70 -5.32 73.80
CA THR A 492 -10.07 -5.17 75.13
C THR A 492 -8.56 -5.24 74.98
N ILE A 493 -7.89 -4.17 75.50
CA ILE A 493 -6.43 -4.05 75.46
C ILE A 493 -5.89 -4.08 76.90
N THR A 494 -4.98 -5.02 77.14
CA THR A 494 -4.32 -5.16 78.44
C THR A 494 -2.83 -4.89 78.28
N PRO A 495 -2.35 -3.70 78.60
CA PRO A 495 -0.91 -3.44 78.62
C PRO A 495 -0.25 -4.18 79.79
N ASP A 496 0.99 -4.62 79.57
CA ASP A 496 1.79 -5.23 80.64
C ASP A 496 1.89 -4.28 81.83
N ARG A 497 1.95 -4.84 83.05
CA ARG A 497 2.10 -4.08 84.29
C ARG A 497 3.34 -3.18 84.32
N THR A 498 4.38 -3.58 83.56
CA THR A 498 5.65 -2.86 83.45
C THR A 498 5.73 -1.97 82.24
N ALA A 499 4.65 -1.88 81.44
CA ALA A 499 4.64 -1.05 80.23
C ALA A 499 4.90 0.41 80.58
N PRO A 500 5.87 1.08 79.95
CA PRO A 500 6.14 2.50 80.18
C PRO A 500 4.98 3.41 79.75
N SER A 501 4.77 4.50 80.51
CA SER A 501 3.81 5.56 80.16
C SER A 501 4.30 6.30 78.92
N LYS A 502 3.81 5.89 77.74
CA LYS A 502 4.09 6.53 76.45
C LYS A 502 3.03 6.17 75.42
N SER A 503 3.12 6.81 74.26
CA SER A 503 2.28 6.49 73.12
C SER A 503 2.85 5.35 72.33
N TYR A 504 2.00 4.44 71.94
CA TYR A 504 2.28 3.32 71.05
C TYR A 504 1.33 3.37 69.83
N TYR A 505 1.67 2.67 68.78
CA TYR A 505 0.77 2.45 67.63
C TYR A 505 0.49 0.96 67.53
N ILE A 506 -0.76 0.56 67.69
CA ILE A 506 -1.21 -0.80 67.39
C ILE A 506 -1.76 -0.86 65.99
N THR A 507 -1.71 -2.05 65.34
CA THR A 507 -2.31 -2.26 64.03
C THR A 507 -3.69 -2.88 64.21
N LEU A 508 -4.69 -2.20 63.67
CA LEU A 508 -6.05 -2.72 63.54
C LEU A 508 -6.26 -3.29 62.15
N GLU A 509 -6.78 -4.51 62.05
CA GLU A 509 -7.28 -5.10 60.81
C GLU A 509 -8.79 -4.90 60.75
N ILE A 510 -9.26 -4.27 59.66
CA ILE A 510 -10.66 -4.13 59.33
C ILE A 510 -10.92 -5.07 58.15
N ARG A 511 -11.77 -6.07 58.32
CA ARG A 511 -12.14 -7.03 57.32
C ARG A 511 -13.62 -6.90 56.99
N CYS A 512 -13.98 -6.93 55.70
CA CYS A 512 -15.38 -6.93 55.26
C CYS A 512 -15.52 -7.75 53.98
N ALA A 513 -16.74 -8.10 53.60
CA ALA A 513 -17.10 -8.49 52.24
C ALA A 513 -17.63 -7.28 51.51
N GLY A 514 -17.53 -7.31 50.18
CA GLY A 514 -18.19 -6.34 49.29
C GLY A 514 -19.72 -6.50 49.31
N ASP A 515 -20.39 -5.72 48.48
CA ASP A 515 -21.85 -5.75 48.35
C ASP A 515 -22.31 -6.96 47.55
N SER A 516 -22.84 -7.95 48.24
CA SER A 516 -23.34 -9.18 47.61
C SER A 516 -24.54 -8.98 46.72
N GLU A 517 -25.36 -7.93 46.93
CA GLU A 517 -26.50 -7.55 46.09
C GLU A 517 -26.04 -6.95 44.75
N GLU A 518 -24.93 -6.21 44.76
CA GLU A 518 -24.26 -5.71 43.57
C GLU A 518 -23.30 -6.71 42.92
N GLY A 519 -23.26 -7.92 43.46
CA GLY A 519 -22.44 -9.03 42.96
C GLY A 519 -20.97 -9.02 43.40
N ASP A 520 -20.55 -8.11 44.29
CA ASP A 520 -19.20 -8.12 44.81
C ASP A 520 -19.03 -9.11 45.98
N LYS A 521 -18.43 -10.26 45.69
CA LYS A 521 -18.13 -11.32 46.63
C LYS A 521 -16.71 -11.23 47.19
N ASN A 522 -15.96 -10.19 46.86
CA ASN A 522 -14.57 -10.04 47.31
C ASN A 522 -14.51 -9.77 48.82
N VAL A 523 -13.43 -10.23 49.45
CA VAL A 523 -13.11 -9.90 50.83
C VAL A 523 -12.03 -8.84 50.84
N TYR A 524 -12.29 -7.78 51.57
CA TYR A 524 -11.38 -6.65 51.72
C TYR A 524 -10.77 -6.66 53.11
N ILE A 525 -9.46 -6.40 53.19
CA ILE A 525 -8.68 -6.37 54.44
C ILE A 525 -7.90 -5.05 54.43
N TYR A 526 -8.09 -4.28 55.49
CA TYR A 526 -7.41 -3.00 55.68
C TYR A 526 -6.66 -3.01 57.01
N GLN A 527 -5.38 -2.67 57.00
CA GLN A 527 -4.59 -2.45 58.20
C GLN A 527 -4.46 -0.94 58.45
N LYS A 528 -4.80 -0.54 59.65
CA LYS A 528 -4.78 0.88 60.04
C LYS A 528 -4.12 1.01 61.39
N PRO A 529 -3.23 1.98 61.60
CA PRO A 529 -2.65 2.29 62.91
C PRO A 529 -3.69 3.01 63.81
N LEU A 530 -3.73 2.60 65.08
CA LEU A 530 -4.42 3.30 66.14
C LEU A 530 -3.42 3.69 67.21
N LYS A 531 -3.42 4.95 67.63
CA LYS A 531 -2.59 5.47 68.72
C LYS A 531 -3.17 5.01 70.06
N VAL A 532 -2.36 4.34 70.88
CA VAL A 532 -2.70 3.90 72.24
C VAL A 532 -1.77 4.62 73.21
N VAL A 533 -2.33 5.38 74.14
CA VAL A 533 -1.59 6.08 75.18
C VAL A 533 -1.66 5.26 76.46
N VAL A 534 -0.54 4.70 76.85
CA VAL A 534 -0.44 3.90 78.08
C VAL A 534 -0.19 4.84 79.26
N ASN A 535 -1.03 4.69 80.27
CA ASN A 535 -0.85 5.37 81.55
C ASN A 535 -0.49 4.33 82.63
N ASN A 536 0.72 4.41 83.12
CA ASN A 536 1.19 3.48 84.18
C ASN A 536 1.34 4.23 85.49
N PRO A 537 0.37 4.11 86.41
CA PRO A 537 0.40 4.79 87.66
C PRO A 537 1.58 4.38 88.56
N ASN A 538 2.12 3.15 88.33
CA ASN A 538 3.25 2.67 89.12
C ASN A 538 4.60 3.21 88.64
N SER A 539 4.69 3.81 87.48
CA SER A 539 5.93 4.39 86.95
C SER A 539 6.44 5.56 87.81
N VAL A 540 5.53 6.32 88.43
CA VAL A 540 5.87 7.40 89.37
C VAL A 540 6.43 6.82 90.68
N GLY A 541 5.89 5.65 91.09
CA GLY A 541 6.39 4.98 92.30
C GLY A 541 7.82 4.46 92.15
N TYR A 542 8.18 3.92 90.98
CA TYR A 542 9.56 3.50 90.71
C TYR A 542 10.55 4.67 90.61
N TRP A 543 10.13 5.83 90.16
CA TRP A 543 10.97 7.00 90.13
C TRP A 543 11.20 7.53 91.56
N ILE A 544 10.16 7.53 92.44
CA ILE A 544 10.27 7.92 93.81
C ILE A 544 11.17 6.91 94.55
N LEU A 545 10.99 5.57 94.31
CA LEU A 545 11.82 4.54 94.88
C LEU A 545 13.30 4.68 94.45
N SER A 546 13.57 4.93 93.22
CA SER A 546 14.94 5.12 92.72
C SER A 546 15.59 6.40 93.34
N ILE A 547 14.83 7.49 93.49
CA ILE A 547 15.31 8.71 94.14
C ILE A 547 15.62 8.41 95.60
N VAL A 548 14.75 7.67 96.33
CA VAL A 548 14.97 7.25 97.71
C VAL A 548 16.22 6.40 97.82
N VAL A 549 16.43 5.42 96.96
CA VAL A 549 17.63 4.57 96.90
C VAL A 549 18.90 5.39 96.66
N ILE A 550 18.84 6.38 95.71
CA ILE A 550 19.98 7.27 95.47
C ILE A 550 20.29 8.13 96.69
N ILE A 551 19.27 8.68 97.33
CA ILE A 551 19.44 9.48 98.59
C ILE A 551 20.02 8.60 99.66
N ALA A 552 19.54 7.32 99.84
CA ALA A 552 20.08 6.39 100.80
C ALA A 552 21.56 6.11 100.58
N ILE A 553 21.95 5.90 99.29
CA ILE A 553 23.36 5.66 98.93
C ILE A 553 24.22 6.85 99.23
N LEU A 554 23.72 8.08 98.96
CA LEU A 554 24.44 9.34 99.26
C LEU A 554 24.57 9.59 100.77
N VAL A 555 23.57 9.24 101.55
CA VAL A 555 23.60 9.34 103.01
C VAL A 555 24.58 8.31 103.61
N ILE A 556 24.56 7.07 103.13
CA ILE A 556 25.51 6.03 103.55
C ILE A 556 26.94 6.47 103.17
N GLY A 557 27.15 6.98 101.94
CA GLY A 557 28.46 7.50 101.48
C GLY A 557 28.95 8.66 102.35
N TYR A 558 28.04 9.54 102.77
CA TYR A 558 28.35 10.64 103.69
C TYR A 558 28.70 10.20 105.09
N ILE A 559 27.98 9.24 105.64
CA ILE A 559 28.28 8.62 106.95
C ILE A 559 29.67 7.93 106.93
N PHE A 560 29.95 7.11 105.86
CA PHE A 560 31.27 6.49 105.67
C PHE A 560 32.38 7.55 105.61
N LYS A 561 32.23 8.62 104.84
CA LYS A 561 33.21 9.71 104.74
C LYS A 561 33.41 10.42 106.09
N LYS A 562 32.37 10.60 106.89
CA LYS A 562 32.44 11.20 108.23
C LYS A 562 33.13 10.25 109.22
N LYS A 563 32.97 8.94 109.05
CA LYS A 563 33.65 7.94 109.91
C LYS A 563 35.14 7.85 109.60
N MET A 564 35.50 7.90 108.32
CA MET A 564 36.90 7.84 107.89
C MET A 564 37.65 9.14 108.32
N ASN A 565 37.01 10.30 108.35
CA ASN A 565 37.62 11.54 108.83
C ASN A 565 37.76 11.61 110.34
N LYS A 566 37.06 10.72 111.15
CA LYS A 566 37.22 10.58 112.61
C LYS A 566 38.28 9.60 112.99
N GLU A 567 38.75 8.75 112.12
CA GLU A 567 39.87 7.79 112.32
C GLU A 567 41.25 8.35 111.99
N ASN A 568 41.26 9.59 111.36
CA ASN A 568 42.49 10.31 110.94
C ASN A 568 42.77 11.58 111.77
N GLU A 569 42.06 11.81 112.83
CA GLU A 569 42.43 12.72 113.92
C GLU A 569 42.89 11.90 115.18
#